data_6e3d96a1353f46910b21b246d2cf5165
#
_entry.id   6e3d96a1353f46910b21b246d2cf5165
#
_cell.length_a   1.000
_cell.length_b   1.000
_cell.length_c   1.000
_cell.angle_alpha   90.00
_cell.angle_beta   90.00
_cell.angle_gamma   90.00
#
_symmetry.space_group_name_H-M   'P 1'
#
loop_
_entity.id
_entity.type
_entity.pdbx_description
1 polymer ?
#
loop_
_entity_poly.entity_id
_entity_poly.type
_entity_poly.pdbx_seq_one_letter_code
_entity_poly.pdbx_strand_id
1 'polypeptide(L)'
;MCEFRFSFLDKRYLDTFLPDLFAILHANMTLIAPTGNSYQADFAVWRSCIVPDLQNECRQIVLMYVDDTLAGFFRYCIHADSLMMEEIQIKKTFQGTGLFSTFYRWLIQKLPKNILYVEAYAHKQNYKSQAILEHLGLVKSGENKNGISFYYKGNYADLVHKYG
;
A
#
# COMPACT_ATOMS: atom_id res chain seq x y z
N MET A 1 -11.18 18.04 -15.26
CA MET A 1 -9.96 17.21 -15.16
C MET A 1 -9.60 17.05 -13.68
N CYS A 2 -9.36 15.82 -13.22
CA CYS A 2 -9.04 15.57 -11.83
C CYS A 2 -7.58 15.91 -11.53
N GLU A 3 -7.33 16.57 -10.41
CA GLU A 3 -6.00 16.86 -9.93
C GLU A 3 -5.60 15.78 -8.91
N PHE A 4 -4.46 15.11 -9.16
CA PHE A 4 -3.89 14.13 -8.26
C PHE A 4 -2.78 14.77 -7.43
N ARG A 5 -2.81 14.56 -6.12
CA ARG A 5 -1.79 15.07 -5.21
C ARG A 5 -1.36 13.97 -4.25
N PHE A 6 -0.05 13.88 -4.03
CA PHE A 6 0.56 12.89 -3.14
C PHE A 6 1.43 13.59 -2.11
N SER A 7 1.38 13.11 -0.88
CA SER A 7 2.22 13.66 0.19
C SER A 7 2.55 12.58 1.21
N PHE A 8 3.74 12.69 1.81
CA PHE A 8 4.08 11.83 2.93
C PHE A 8 3.28 12.24 4.16
N LEU A 9 2.77 11.24 4.89
CA LEU A 9 2.10 11.47 6.16
C LEU A 9 3.12 11.97 7.18
N ASP A 10 2.84 13.12 7.78
CA ASP A 10 3.59 13.58 8.96
C ASP A 10 3.15 12.73 10.15
N LYS A 11 4.08 11.95 10.70
CA LYS A 11 3.79 10.97 11.77
C LYS A 11 3.26 11.63 13.05
N ARG A 12 3.50 12.92 13.24
CA ARG A 12 2.93 13.69 14.37
C ARG A 12 1.40 13.75 14.31
N TYR A 13 0.81 13.63 13.11
CA TYR A 13 -0.63 13.68 12.88
C TYR A 13 -1.23 12.31 12.59
N LEU A 14 -0.50 11.24 12.88
CA LEU A 14 -0.94 9.87 12.57
C LEU A 14 -2.34 9.57 13.13
N ASP A 15 -2.58 9.87 14.40
CA ASP A 15 -3.87 9.59 15.03
C ASP A 15 -5.03 10.31 14.36
N THR A 16 -4.79 11.48 13.76
CA THR A 16 -5.81 12.23 13.02
C THR A 16 -6.24 11.50 11.74
N PHE A 17 -5.28 10.83 11.05
CA PHE A 17 -5.55 10.17 9.77
C PHE A 17 -6.00 8.72 9.90
N LEU A 18 -5.64 8.02 10.99
CA LEU A 18 -5.91 6.59 11.12
C LEU A 18 -7.38 6.19 10.89
N PRO A 19 -8.38 6.91 11.41
CA PRO A 19 -9.78 6.55 11.16
C PRO A 19 -10.14 6.56 9.67
N ASP A 20 -9.67 7.56 8.92
CA ASP A 20 -9.97 7.69 7.49
C ASP A 20 -9.23 6.62 6.67
N LEU A 21 -7.98 6.32 7.02
CA LEU A 21 -7.21 5.27 6.36
C LEU A 21 -7.84 3.90 6.60
N PHE A 22 -8.24 3.62 7.84
CA PHE A 22 -8.90 2.35 8.15
C PHE A 22 -10.24 2.21 7.44
N ALA A 23 -11.01 3.28 7.30
CA ALA A 23 -12.27 3.24 6.56
C ALA A 23 -12.07 2.79 5.11
N ILE A 24 -11.01 3.25 4.46
CA ILE A 24 -10.67 2.84 3.08
C ILE A 24 -10.29 1.35 3.05
N LEU A 25 -9.40 0.93 3.94
CA LEU A 25 -8.95 -0.45 4.06
C LEU A 25 -10.14 -1.39 4.32
N HIS A 26 -10.95 -1.06 5.30
CA HIS A 26 -12.11 -1.88 5.71
C HIS A 26 -13.11 -2.04 4.56
N ALA A 27 -13.45 -0.94 3.87
CA ALA A 27 -14.36 -0.97 2.74
C ALA A 27 -13.88 -1.91 1.62
N ASN A 28 -12.57 -1.91 1.34
CA ASN A 28 -11.99 -2.76 0.32
C ASN A 28 -11.87 -4.23 0.77
N MET A 29 -11.43 -4.47 2.00
CA MET A 29 -11.08 -5.81 2.47
C MET A 29 -12.27 -6.61 3.00
N THR A 30 -13.35 -5.97 3.42
CA THR A 30 -14.56 -6.66 3.90
C THR A 30 -15.14 -7.59 2.84
N LEU A 31 -15.01 -7.22 1.56
CA LEU A 31 -15.49 -8.05 0.44
C LEU A 31 -14.55 -9.20 0.10
N ILE A 32 -13.28 -9.13 0.54
CA ILE A 32 -12.23 -10.09 0.18
C ILE A 32 -11.99 -11.08 1.32
N ALA A 33 -11.81 -10.58 2.53
CA ALA A 33 -11.44 -11.37 3.71
C ALA A 33 -12.11 -10.80 4.96
N PRO A 34 -13.45 -10.99 5.11
CA PRO A 34 -14.16 -10.52 6.31
C PRO A 34 -13.63 -11.22 7.55
N THR A 35 -13.47 -10.49 8.65
CA THR A 35 -12.97 -11.04 9.92
C THR A 35 -14.08 -11.65 10.79
N GLY A 36 -15.34 -11.25 10.56
CA GLY A 36 -16.46 -11.60 11.43
C GLY A 36 -16.54 -10.77 12.72
N ASN A 37 -15.59 -9.88 12.95
CA ASN A 37 -15.57 -8.98 14.10
C ASN A 37 -16.29 -7.66 13.81
N SER A 38 -16.54 -6.85 14.85
CA SER A 38 -17.07 -5.50 14.67
C SER A 38 -16.03 -4.58 14.02
N TYR A 39 -16.51 -3.51 13.39
CA TYR A 39 -15.64 -2.47 12.81
C TYR A 39 -14.66 -1.92 13.86
N GLN A 40 -15.17 -1.59 15.06
CA GLN A 40 -14.36 -1.04 16.14
C GLN A 40 -13.29 -2.02 16.63
N ALA A 41 -13.60 -3.31 16.69
CA ALA A 41 -12.64 -4.34 17.08
C ALA A 41 -11.52 -4.47 16.02
N ASP A 42 -11.87 -4.51 14.74
CA ASP A 42 -10.90 -4.57 13.66
C ASP A 42 -10.03 -3.31 13.61
N PHE A 43 -10.63 -2.14 13.80
CA PHE A 43 -9.87 -0.89 13.87
C PHE A 43 -8.86 -0.90 15.01
N ALA A 44 -9.27 -1.36 16.19
CA ALA A 44 -8.39 -1.43 17.36
C ALA A 44 -7.19 -2.37 17.10
N VAL A 45 -7.42 -3.52 16.50
CA VAL A 45 -6.36 -4.47 16.13
C VAL A 45 -5.40 -3.84 15.11
N TRP A 46 -5.93 -3.27 14.04
CA TRP A 46 -5.12 -2.64 13.00
C TRP A 46 -4.28 -1.49 13.57
N ARG A 47 -4.90 -0.62 14.39
CA ARG A 47 -4.20 0.49 15.04
C ARG A 47 -3.07 0.00 15.93
N SER A 48 -3.30 -1.07 16.71
CA SER A 48 -2.29 -1.64 17.60
C SER A 48 -1.07 -2.19 16.86
N CYS A 49 -1.22 -2.55 15.58
CA CYS A 49 -0.12 -2.99 14.73
C CYS A 49 0.59 -1.82 14.06
N ILE A 50 -0.17 -0.90 13.47
CA ILE A 50 0.41 0.16 12.62
C ILE A 50 1.14 1.23 13.44
N VAL A 51 0.66 1.58 14.63
CA VAL A 51 1.26 2.65 15.43
C VAL A 51 2.70 2.31 15.86
N PRO A 52 2.99 1.12 16.42
CA PRO A 52 4.36 0.73 16.72
C PRO A 52 5.24 0.62 15.47
N ASP A 53 4.69 0.10 14.37
CA ASP A 53 5.43 -0.06 13.11
C ASP A 53 5.92 1.27 12.56
N LEU A 54 5.10 2.32 12.64
CA LEU A 54 5.44 3.65 12.13
C LEU A 54 6.42 4.43 13.01
N GLN A 55 6.72 3.94 14.21
CA GLN A 55 7.84 4.47 15.01
C GLN A 55 9.18 4.09 14.40
N ASN A 56 9.23 3.06 13.58
CA ASN A 56 10.41 2.69 12.82
C ASN A 56 10.59 3.66 11.64
N GLU A 57 11.77 4.27 11.54
CA GLU A 57 12.07 5.28 10.51
C GLU A 57 12.01 4.74 9.08
N CYS A 58 12.18 3.43 8.88
CA CYS A 58 12.10 2.84 7.54
C CYS A 58 10.68 2.77 6.99
N ARG A 59 9.66 2.91 7.83
CA ARG A 59 8.26 2.83 7.42
C ARG A 59 7.66 4.20 7.18
N GLN A 60 6.97 4.34 6.06
CA GLN A 60 6.33 5.57 5.62
C GLN A 60 4.92 5.29 5.12
N ILE A 61 4.06 6.29 5.22
CA ILE A 61 2.75 6.31 4.55
C ILE A 61 2.74 7.47 3.58
N VAL A 62 2.26 7.21 2.37
CA VAL A 62 1.93 8.25 1.39
C VAL A 62 0.42 8.39 1.33
N LEU A 63 -0.06 9.61 1.43
CA LEU A 63 -1.48 9.96 1.24
C LEU A 63 -1.72 10.32 -0.22
N MET A 64 -2.83 9.83 -0.77
CA MET A 64 -3.24 10.10 -2.15
C MET A 64 -4.52 10.92 -2.14
N TYR A 65 -4.52 12.04 -2.84
CA TYR A 65 -5.68 12.92 -2.95
C TYR A 65 -6.10 13.09 -4.40
N VAL A 66 -7.40 13.15 -4.61
CA VAL A 66 -8.04 13.52 -5.86
C VAL A 66 -8.93 14.73 -5.57
N ASP A 67 -8.63 15.87 -6.16
CA ASP A 67 -9.36 17.13 -5.94
C ASP A 67 -9.61 17.42 -4.45
N ASP A 68 -8.58 17.36 -3.62
CA ASP A 68 -8.63 17.58 -2.17
C ASP A 68 -9.38 16.50 -1.35
N THR A 69 -9.89 15.46 -1.99
CA THR A 69 -10.50 14.32 -1.31
C THR A 69 -9.45 13.23 -1.10
N LEU A 70 -9.33 12.71 0.13
CA LEU A 70 -8.46 11.57 0.40
C LEU A 70 -8.99 10.34 -0.36
N ALA A 71 -8.21 9.90 -1.34
CA ALA A 71 -8.58 8.82 -2.26
C ALA A 71 -7.96 7.47 -1.89
N GLY A 72 -6.84 7.49 -1.18
CA GLY A 72 -6.14 6.27 -0.84
C GLY A 72 -4.86 6.54 -0.05
N PHE A 73 -4.15 5.45 0.23
CA PHE A 73 -2.85 5.53 0.89
C PHE A 73 -1.96 4.35 0.50
N PHE A 74 -0.67 4.55 0.69
CA PHE A 74 0.36 3.55 0.42
C PHE A 74 1.31 3.49 1.61
N ARG A 75 1.50 2.29 2.17
CA ARG A 75 2.43 2.06 3.28
C ARG A 75 3.58 1.19 2.79
N TYR A 76 4.80 1.59 3.09
CA TYR A 76 5.99 0.87 2.66
C TYR A 76 7.12 0.98 3.68
N CYS A 77 8.08 0.09 3.54
CA CYS A 77 9.33 0.10 4.28
C CYS A 77 10.49 -0.15 3.29
N ILE A 78 11.56 0.61 3.43
CA ILE A 78 12.81 0.31 2.72
C ILE A 78 13.72 -0.40 3.70
N HIS A 79 14.08 -1.64 3.38
CA HIS A 79 14.97 -2.45 4.17
C HIS A 79 16.17 -2.86 3.32
N ALA A 80 17.37 -2.40 3.69
CA ALA A 80 18.59 -2.56 2.90
C ALA A 80 18.39 -2.02 1.47
N ASP A 81 18.39 -2.87 0.46
CA ASP A 81 18.21 -2.53 -0.95
C ASP A 81 16.82 -2.90 -1.50
N SER A 82 15.87 -3.20 -0.62
CA SER A 82 14.54 -3.68 -1.00
C SER A 82 13.44 -2.71 -0.58
N LEU A 83 12.53 -2.44 -1.50
CA LEU A 83 11.27 -1.75 -1.24
C LEU A 83 10.21 -2.79 -0.88
N MET A 84 9.80 -2.85 0.38
CA MET A 84 8.65 -3.65 0.79
C MET A 84 7.39 -2.80 0.70
N MET A 85 6.53 -3.12 -0.25
CA MET A 85 5.21 -2.52 -0.38
C MET A 85 4.26 -3.24 0.57
N GLU A 86 3.97 -2.62 1.71
CA GLU A 86 3.21 -3.26 2.78
C GLU A 86 1.71 -3.18 2.54
N GLU A 87 1.23 -2.05 2.01
CA GLU A 87 -0.19 -1.84 1.80
C GLU A 87 -0.45 -0.73 0.79
N ILE A 88 -1.37 -0.97 -0.14
CA ILE A 88 -1.93 0.05 -1.02
C ILE A 88 -3.44 -0.08 -1.01
N GLN A 89 -4.14 0.99 -0.67
CA GLN A 89 -5.59 1.03 -0.64
C GLN A 89 -6.07 2.27 -1.39
N ILE A 90 -6.93 2.07 -2.36
CA ILE A 90 -7.58 3.15 -3.11
C ILE A 90 -9.08 2.97 -2.98
N LYS A 91 -9.80 4.04 -2.65
CA LYS A 91 -11.27 4.03 -2.64
C LYS A 91 -11.79 3.53 -3.97
N LYS A 92 -12.80 2.67 -3.93
CA LYS A 92 -13.38 2.04 -5.12
C LYS A 92 -13.77 3.07 -6.20
N THR A 93 -14.28 4.22 -5.80
CA THR A 93 -14.68 5.29 -6.71
C THR A 93 -13.53 5.90 -7.50
N PHE A 94 -12.29 5.78 -7.02
CA PHE A 94 -11.10 6.32 -7.66
C PHE A 94 -10.24 5.25 -8.37
N GLN A 95 -10.63 3.99 -8.29
CA GLN A 95 -9.96 2.92 -9.03
C GLN A 95 -10.27 3.06 -10.52
N GLY A 96 -9.27 2.77 -11.36
CA GLY A 96 -9.42 2.89 -12.81
C GLY A 96 -9.35 4.30 -13.37
N THR A 97 -8.96 5.30 -12.56
CA THR A 97 -8.90 6.72 -12.96
C THR A 97 -7.52 7.17 -13.42
N GLY A 98 -6.53 6.30 -13.41
CA GLY A 98 -5.12 6.65 -13.65
C GLY A 98 -4.35 7.07 -12.41
N LEU A 99 -5.00 7.10 -11.24
CA LEU A 99 -4.38 7.46 -9.96
C LEU A 99 -3.19 6.54 -9.64
N PHE A 100 -3.35 5.25 -9.85
CA PHE A 100 -2.33 4.24 -9.57
C PHE A 100 -1.03 4.49 -10.38
N SER A 101 -1.14 4.67 -11.69
CA SER A 101 0.00 4.93 -12.57
C SER A 101 0.69 6.24 -12.24
N THR A 102 -0.08 7.28 -11.99
CA THR A 102 0.44 8.60 -11.63
C THR A 102 1.15 8.54 -10.28
N PHE A 103 0.61 7.79 -9.34
CA PHE A 103 1.22 7.56 -8.04
C PHE A 103 2.59 6.89 -8.16
N TYR A 104 2.72 5.80 -8.91
CA TYR A 104 4.01 5.10 -9.05
C TYR A 104 5.06 5.97 -9.73
N ARG A 105 4.66 6.77 -10.73
CA ARG A 105 5.57 7.72 -11.36
C ARG A 105 6.09 8.76 -10.36
N TRP A 106 5.23 9.27 -9.51
CA TRP A 106 5.60 10.19 -8.44
C TRP A 106 6.51 9.51 -7.40
N LEU A 107 6.14 8.30 -6.97
CA LEU A 107 6.87 7.56 -5.94
C LEU A 107 8.32 7.27 -6.35
N ILE A 108 8.53 6.81 -7.58
CA ILE A 108 9.86 6.51 -8.11
C ILE A 108 10.80 7.72 -8.03
N GLN A 109 10.26 8.92 -8.26
CA GLN A 109 11.05 10.15 -8.15
C GLN A 109 11.44 10.48 -6.71
N LYS A 110 10.70 9.98 -5.73
CA LYS A 110 10.92 10.25 -4.29
C LYS A 110 11.76 9.19 -3.59
N LEU A 111 11.80 7.98 -4.12
CA LEU A 111 12.53 6.88 -3.49
C LEU A 111 14.05 6.98 -3.73
N PRO A 112 14.87 6.41 -2.81
CA PRO A 112 16.30 6.29 -3.04
C PRO A 112 16.62 5.50 -4.32
N LYS A 113 17.71 5.87 -4.98
CA LYS A 113 18.11 5.26 -6.25
C LYS A 113 18.88 3.94 -6.10
N ASN A 114 19.24 3.58 -4.88
CA ASN A 114 20.00 2.35 -4.60
C ASN A 114 19.10 1.13 -4.32
N ILE A 115 17.80 1.24 -4.55
CA ILE A 115 16.86 0.13 -4.41
C ILE A 115 17.06 -0.84 -5.57
N LEU A 116 17.20 -2.13 -5.26
CA LEU A 116 17.39 -3.20 -6.25
C LEU A 116 16.14 -4.06 -6.41
N TYR A 117 15.40 -4.30 -5.31
CA TYR A 117 14.29 -5.24 -5.29
C TYR A 117 13.00 -4.60 -4.83
N VAL A 118 11.89 -5.21 -5.24
CA VAL A 118 10.54 -4.87 -4.75
C VAL A 118 9.92 -6.14 -4.19
N GLU A 119 9.31 -6.03 -3.02
CA GLU A 119 8.64 -7.14 -2.36
C GLU A 119 7.23 -6.72 -1.94
N ALA A 120 6.31 -7.68 -1.92
CA ALA A 120 4.94 -7.46 -1.46
C ALA A 120 4.28 -8.78 -1.08
N TYR A 121 3.20 -8.67 -0.29
CA TYR A 121 2.32 -9.80 -0.01
C TYR A 121 0.92 -9.49 -0.54
N ALA A 122 0.21 -10.51 -1.00
CA ALA A 122 -1.19 -10.42 -1.37
C ALA A 122 -1.96 -11.59 -0.78
N HIS A 123 -3.10 -11.31 -0.14
CA HIS A 123 -3.99 -12.35 0.37
C HIS A 123 -4.37 -13.32 -0.75
N LYS A 124 -4.41 -14.62 -0.46
CA LYS A 124 -4.68 -15.66 -1.47
C LYS A 124 -6.03 -15.49 -2.16
N GLN A 125 -6.99 -14.83 -1.52
CA GLN A 125 -8.30 -14.53 -2.09
C GLN A 125 -8.37 -13.15 -2.76
N ASN A 126 -7.31 -12.35 -2.67
CA ASN A 126 -7.25 -11.04 -3.32
C ASN A 126 -6.65 -11.17 -4.72
N TYR A 127 -7.43 -11.70 -5.65
CA TYR A 127 -6.99 -11.94 -7.04
C TYR A 127 -6.61 -10.66 -7.76
N LYS A 128 -7.28 -9.55 -7.44
CA LYS A 128 -6.98 -8.24 -8.03
C LYS A 128 -5.58 -7.76 -7.64
N SER A 129 -5.23 -7.84 -6.36
CA SER A 129 -3.87 -7.49 -5.90
C SER A 129 -2.81 -8.41 -6.50
N GLN A 130 -3.08 -9.71 -6.59
CA GLN A 130 -2.16 -10.66 -7.23
C GLN A 130 -1.91 -10.27 -8.69
N ALA A 131 -2.95 -9.97 -9.44
CA ALA A 131 -2.83 -9.54 -10.82
C ALA A 131 -2.04 -8.23 -10.95
N ILE A 132 -2.27 -7.28 -10.05
CA ILE A 132 -1.52 -6.00 -10.03
C ILE A 132 -0.03 -6.25 -9.78
N LEU A 133 0.32 -7.08 -8.80
CA LEU A 133 1.73 -7.38 -8.50
C LEU A 133 2.43 -8.05 -9.68
N GLU A 134 1.75 -9.00 -10.34
CA GLU A 134 2.28 -9.64 -11.56
C GLU A 134 2.45 -8.63 -12.69
N HIS A 135 1.49 -7.72 -12.84
CA HIS A 135 1.58 -6.64 -13.84
C HIS A 135 2.75 -5.69 -13.57
N LEU A 136 3.10 -5.47 -12.30
CA LEU A 136 4.27 -4.68 -11.89
C LEU A 136 5.60 -5.41 -12.12
N GLY A 137 5.57 -6.66 -12.52
CA GLY A 137 6.77 -7.46 -12.77
C GLY A 137 7.22 -8.32 -11.60
N LEU A 138 6.43 -8.39 -10.51
CA LEU A 138 6.75 -9.27 -9.41
C LEU A 138 6.32 -10.70 -9.69
N VAL A 139 7.08 -11.65 -9.15
CA VAL A 139 6.85 -13.09 -9.30
C VAL A 139 6.50 -13.70 -7.96
N LYS A 140 5.47 -14.54 -7.94
CA LYS A 140 5.10 -15.32 -6.75
C LYS A 140 6.28 -16.20 -6.34
N SER A 141 6.80 -15.98 -5.12
CA SER A 141 8.04 -16.59 -4.65
C SER A 141 7.89 -17.34 -3.33
N GLY A 142 6.69 -17.38 -2.76
CA GLY A 142 6.43 -18.09 -1.51
C GLY A 142 5.14 -17.67 -0.86
N GLU A 143 5.06 -17.90 0.46
CA GLU A 143 3.91 -17.58 1.29
C GLU A 143 4.38 -16.94 2.60
N ASN A 144 3.48 -16.25 3.31
CA ASN A 144 3.75 -15.78 4.67
C ASN A 144 3.64 -16.95 5.68
N LYS A 145 4.03 -16.70 6.93
CA LYS A 145 4.13 -17.75 7.97
C LYS A 145 2.82 -18.51 8.21
N ASN A 146 1.69 -17.83 8.17
CA ASN A 146 0.38 -18.45 8.42
C ASN A 146 -0.28 -19.00 7.14
N GLY A 147 0.35 -18.85 5.98
CA GLY A 147 -0.13 -19.40 4.71
C GLY A 147 -1.35 -18.71 4.12
N ILE A 148 -1.76 -17.54 4.61
CA ILE A 148 -2.93 -16.82 4.08
C ILE A 148 -2.61 -15.86 2.94
N SER A 149 -1.33 -15.52 2.75
CA SER A 149 -0.88 -14.61 1.70
C SER A 149 0.26 -15.19 0.91
N PHE A 150 0.29 -14.88 -0.39
CA PHE A 150 1.44 -15.16 -1.25
C PHE A 150 2.47 -14.05 -1.11
N TYR A 151 3.75 -14.45 -1.15
CA TYR A 151 4.89 -13.54 -1.21
C TYR A 151 5.32 -13.34 -2.66
N TYR A 152 5.53 -12.07 -3.04
CA TYR A 152 5.96 -11.66 -4.36
C TYR A 152 7.27 -10.90 -4.28
N LYS A 153 8.15 -11.14 -5.26
CA LYS A 153 9.42 -10.41 -5.39
C LYS A 153 9.69 -10.08 -6.85
N GLY A 154 10.30 -8.93 -7.09
CA GLY A 154 10.70 -8.49 -8.41
C GLY A 154 11.89 -7.54 -8.36
N ASN A 155 12.33 -7.09 -9.54
CA ASN A 155 13.41 -6.14 -9.67
C ASN A 155 12.85 -4.72 -9.69
N TYR A 156 13.44 -3.83 -8.91
CA TYR A 156 13.03 -2.42 -8.90
C TYR A 156 13.21 -1.76 -10.28
N ALA A 157 14.23 -2.18 -11.02
CA ALA A 157 14.46 -1.70 -12.39
C ALA A 157 13.24 -1.89 -13.31
N ASP A 158 12.49 -2.97 -13.14
CA ASP A 158 11.28 -3.22 -13.93
C ASP A 158 10.19 -2.20 -13.62
N LEU A 159 10.04 -1.84 -12.33
CA LEU A 159 9.10 -0.80 -11.90
C LEU A 159 9.50 0.57 -12.49
N VAL A 160 10.78 0.90 -12.42
CA VAL A 160 11.33 2.14 -12.99
C VAL A 160 11.12 2.18 -14.51
N HIS A 161 11.38 1.08 -15.20
CA HIS A 161 11.18 1.00 -16.65
C HIS A 161 9.71 1.24 -17.03
N LYS A 162 8.79 0.75 -16.24
CA LYS A 162 7.35 0.88 -16.50
C LYS A 162 6.80 2.27 -16.25
N TYR A 163 7.25 2.94 -15.17
CA TYR A 163 6.66 4.19 -14.69
C TYR A 163 7.62 5.37 -14.62
N GLY A 164 8.89 5.12 -14.72
CA GLY A 164 9.94 6.14 -14.65
C GLY A 164 10.04 7.09 -15.85
#